data_ee8a86f74a75a92ef63ff41e469e96fd
#
_entry.id   ee8a86f74a75a92ef63ff41e469e96fd
#
_cell.length_a   1.000
_cell.length_b   1.000
_cell.length_c   1.000
_cell.angle_alpha   90.00
_cell.angle_beta   90.00
_cell.angle_gamma   90.00
#
_symmetry.space_group_name_H-M   'P 1'
#
loop_
_entity.id
_entity.type
_entity.pdbx_description
1 polymer ?
#
loop_
_entity_poly.entity_id
_entity_poly.type
_entity_poly.pdbx_seq_one_letter_code
_entity_poly.pdbx_strand_id
1 'polypeptide(L)'
;PWTVLSYFFVHVEVFHLLFNMLFLYWFGTIIQDFIGTQRIVKLYFWGGIAGAIAYLLMVNNFAYFIQKGPTYLNGASAGVFAIVVAAATIKPSYRVHLFLFGDVQIKYISAFYVIWSFIETTGSNAGGNIAHLGGALMGFLFGYFLNKPEKKQVFIREEKVFSVVHVAQKKVQELTTDPEKEDVVEEELNQILDKISTSGYESLSKYEKRRLFKASQKND
;
A
#
# COMPACT_ATOMS: atom_id res chain seq x y z
N PRO A 1 4.01 -29.77 10.60
CA PRO A 1 3.10 -28.80 9.95
C PRO A 1 3.34 -27.35 10.40
N TRP A 2 3.66 -27.12 11.69
CA TRP A 2 3.91 -25.77 12.23
C TRP A 2 5.19 -25.12 11.71
N THR A 3 6.12 -25.88 11.18
CA THR A 3 7.34 -25.35 10.57
C THR A 3 7.05 -24.37 9.42
N VAL A 4 5.94 -24.53 8.70
CA VAL A 4 5.47 -23.61 7.66
C VAL A 4 5.17 -22.20 8.23
N LEU A 5 4.82 -22.11 9.52
CA LEU A 5 4.53 -20.85 10.21
C LEU A 5 5.69 -20.33 11.04
N SER A 6 6.66 -21.18 11.40
CA SER A 6 7.74 -20.78 12.31
C SER A 6 9.07 -20.53 11.62
N TYR A 7 9.29 -21.06 10.40
CA TYR A 7 10.57 -20.94 9.72
C TYR A 7 11.00 -19.49 9.48
N PHE A 8 10.06 -18.60 9.21
CA PHE A 8 10.36 -17.19 8.91
C PHE A 8 10.63 -16.33 10.15
N PHE A 9 10.65 -16.94 11.33
CA PHE A 9 11.16 -16.32 12.57
C PHE A 9 12.54 -16.82 12.97
N VAL A 10 13.03 -17.89 12.34
CA VAL A 10 14.31 -18.53 12.66
C VAL A 10 15.38 -18.02 11.70
N HIS A 11 16.50 -17.56 12.25
CA HIS A 11 17.68 -17.17 11.48
C HIS A 11 18.90 -17.88 12.04
N VAL A 12 19.72 -18.47 11.16
CA VAL A 12 20.93 -19.18 11.55
C VAL A 12 22.12 -18.22 11.64
N GLU A 13 22.18 -17.21 10.76
CA GLU A 13 23.27 -16.27 10.67
C GLU A 13 22.84 -14.88 11.14
N VAL A 14 23.72 -14.22 11.91
CA VAL A 14 23.46 -12.87 12.46
C VAL A 14 23.27 -11.82 11.36
N PHE A 15 24.10 -11.87 10.31
CA PHE A 15 23.96 -10.94 9.19
C PHE A 15 22.68 -11.18 8.40
N HIS A 16 22.25 -12.43 8.26
CA HIS A 16 20.97 -12.76 7.63
C HIS A 16 19.81 -12.16 8.42
N LEU A 17 19.80 -12.26 9.74
CA LEU A 17 18.83 -11.60 10.60
C LEU A 17 18.88 -10.08 10.44
N LEU A 18 20.07 -9.50 10.54
CA LEU A 18 20.26 -8.04 10.49
C LEU A 18 19.72 -7.46 9.18
N PHE A 19 20.08 -8.04 8.03
CA PHE A 19 19.61 -7.55 6.74
C PHE A 19 18.10 -7.73 6.58
N ASN A 20 17.53 -8.85 7.02
CA ASN A 20 16.08 -9.03 7.00
C ASN A 20 15.35 -7.94 7.82
N MET A 21 15.82 -7.64 9.03
CA MET A 21 15.21 -6.61 9.89
C MET A 21 15.39 -5.21 9.31
N LEU A 22 16.54 -4.92 8.72
CA LEU A 22 16.82 -3.64 8.08
C LEU A 22 15.92 -3.41 6.87
N PHE A 23 15.75 -4.41 6.01
CA PHE A 23 14.84 -4.34 4.86
C PHE A 23 13.38 -4.26 5.29
N LEU A 24 12.98 -5.05 6.29
CA LEU A 24 11.64 -4.99 6.86
C LEU A 24 11.33 -3.59 7.40
N TYR A 25 12.27 -2.98 8.12
CA TYR A 25 12.14 -1.63 8.64
C TYR A 25 12.03 -0.60 7.52
N TRP A 26 12.97 -0.57 6.58
CA TRP A 26 12.98 0.43 5.52
C TRP A 26 11.77 0.34 4.60
N PHE A 27 11.53 -0.83 4.03
CA PHE A 27 10.41 -1.00 3.10
C PHE A 27 9.06 -1.01 3.81
N GLY A 28 9.01 -1.50 5.04
CA GLY A 28 7.84 -1.41 5.89
C GLY A 28 7.45 0.04 6.17
N THR A 29 8.42 0.89 6.54
CA THR A 29 8.18 2.32 6.76
C THR A 29 7.69 3.02 5.49
N ILE A 30 8.31 2.74 4.33
CA ILE A 30 7.91 3.34 3.05
C ILE A 30 6.45 3.02 2.71
N ILE A 31 6.03 1.76 2.94
CA ILE A 31 4.68 1.33 2.56
C ILE A 31 3.62 1.63 3.64
N GLN A 32 4.05 1.88 4.88
CA GLN A 32 3.17 2.07 6.02
C GLN A 32 2.16 3.21 5.82
N ASP A 33 2.62 4.31 5.24
CA ASP A 33 1.78 5.48 4.97
C ASP A 33 0.68 5.21 3.92
N PHE A 34 0.88 4.19 3.08
CA PHE A 34 -0.05 3.85 2.00
C PHE A 34 -1.05 2.78 2.38
N ILE A 35 -0.66 1.80 3.20
CA ILE A 35 -1.51 0.64 3.49
C ILE A 35 -1.81 0.43 4.99
N GLY A 36 -1.06 1.11 5.86
CA GLY A 36 -1.17 0.98 7.32
C GLY A 36 -0.52 -0.29 7.89
N THR A 37 -0.15 -0.22 9.17
CA THR A 37 0.62 -1.26 9.87
C THR A 37 -0.05 -2.63 9.84
N GLN A 38 -1.38 -2.70 10.04
CA GLN A 38 -2.10 -3.98 10.07
C GLN A 38 -1.98 -4.77 8.76
N ARG A 39 -1.99 -4.07 7.61
CA ARG A 39 -1.84 -4.71 6.30
C ARG A 39 -0.41 -5.16 6.05
N ILE A 40 0.59 -4.43 6.56
CA ILE A 40 2.01 -4.85 6.49
C ILE A 40 2.21 -6.15 7.26
N VAL A 41 1.71 -6.25 8.48
CA VAL A 41 1.80 -7.48 9.27
C VAL A 41 1.14 -8.65 8.54
N LYS A 42 -0.07 -8.48 8.03
CA LYS A 42 -0.75 -9.52 7.25
C LYS A 42 0.06 -9.91 6.00
N LEU A 43 0.61 -8.92 5.29
CA LEU A 43 1.40 -9.16 4.09
C LEU A 43 2.69 -9.93 4.39
N TYR A 44 3.37 -9.62 5.49
CA TYR A 44 4.53 -10.35 5.97
C TYR A 44 4.21 -11.84 6.20
N PHE A 45 3.13 -12.12 6.93
CA PHE A 45 2.69 -13.49 7.21
C PHE A 45 2.28 -14.24 5.93
N TRP A 46 1.46 -13.62 5.08
CA TRP A 46 1.04 -14.23 3.81
C TRP A 46 2.22 -14.42 2.85
N GLY A 47 3.17 -13.49 2.84
CA GLY A 47 4.42 -13.63 2.08
C GLY A 47 5.25 -14.81 2.55
N GLY A 48 5.41 -14.98 3.87
CA GLY A 48 6.09 -16.14 4.45
C GLY A 48 5.40 -17.45 4.09
N ILE A 49 4.07 -17.52 4.23
CA ILE A 49 3.29 -18.72 3.87
C ILE A 49 3.42 -19.03 2.37
N ALA A 50 3.29 -18.02 1.50
CA ALA A 50 3.44 -18.20 0.05
C ALA A 50 4.85 -18.69 -0.32
N GLY A 51 5.88 -18.19 0.36
CA GLY A 51 7.25 -18.67 0.22
C GLY A 51 7.40 -20.14 0.60
N ALA A 52 6.84 -20.55 1.73
CA ALA A 52 6.85 -21.95 2.16
C ALA A 52 6.12 -22.86 1.15
N ILE A 53 4.97 -22.43 0.64
CA ILE A 53 4.21 -23.19 -0.37
C ILE A 53 5.04 -23.33 -1.65
N ALA A 54 5.63 -22.25 -2.15
CA ALA A 54 6.48 -22.27 -3.34
C ALA A 54 7.66 -23.23 -3.15
N TYR A 55 8.35 -23.17 -2.01
CA TYR A 55 9.43 -24.08 -1.65
C TYR A 55 8.97 -25.55 -1.64
N LEU A 56 7.88 -25.88 -0.93
CA LEU A 56 7.36 -27.24 -0.84
C LEU A 56 6.95 -27.80 -2.21
N LEU A 57 6.30 -26.98 -3.05
CA LEU A 57 5.94 -27.39 -4.39
C LEU A 57 7.17 -27.72 -5.24
N MET A 58 8.23 -26.91 -5.16
CA MET A 58 9.45 -27.14 -5.93
C MET A 58 10.23 -28.35 -5.44
N VAL A 59 10.45 -28.46 -4.13
CA VAL A 59 11.26 -29.53 -3.54
C VAL A 59 10.61 -30.90 -3.73
N ASN A 60 9.29 -31.00 -3.74
CA ASN A 60 8.59 -32.28 -3.87
C ASN A 60 8.29 -32.70 -5.32
N ASN A 61 8.37 -31.81 -6.30
CA ASN A 61 7.94 -32.11 -7.66
C ASN A 61 9.05 -32.02 -8.72
N PHE A 62 10.18 -31.35 -8.41
CA PHE A 62 11.24 -31.19 -9.40
C PHE A 62 12.43 -32.08 -9.09
N ALA A 63 12.83 -32.91 -10.07
CA ALA A 63 13.91 -33.87 -9.93
C ALA A 63 15.23 -33.24 -9.42
N TYR A 64 15.56 -32.04 -9.84
CA TYR A 64 16.74 -31.30 -9.39
C TYR A 64 16.77 -31.16 -7.86
N PHE A 65 15.66 -30.78 -7.25
CA PHE A 65 15.59 -30.59 -5.78
C PHE A 65 15.51 -31.92 -5.04
N ILE A 66 14.79 -32.89 -5.60
CA ILE A 66 14.69 -34.27 -5.05
C ILE A 66 16.08 -34.91 -4.96
N GLN A 67 16.90 -34.73 -5.99
CA GLN A 67 18.28 -35.29 -6.02
C GLN A 67 19.25 -34.54 -5.12
N LYS A 68 19.03 -33.24 -4.88
CA LYS A 68 19.91 -32.43 -4.01
C LYS A 68 19.82 -32.84 -2.53
N GLY A 69 18.78 -33.58 -2.16
CA GLY A 69 18.55 -34.03 -0.79
C GLY A 69 17.86 -32.98 0.10
N PRO A 70 17.72 -33.26 1.39
CA PRO A 70 16.99 -32.41 2.31
C PRO A 70 17.66 -31.03 2.43
N THR A 71 16.87 -29.99 2.26
CA THR A 71 17.28 -28.58 2.48
C THR A 71 16.44 -27.96 3.59
N TYR A 72 17.03 -27.04 4.33
CA TYR A 72 16.33 -26.34 5.41
C TYR A 72 15.91 -24.96 4.91
N LEU A 73 14.66 -24.59 5.19
CA LEU A 73 14.16 -23.26 4.94
C LEU A 73 14.15 -22.48 6.26
N ASN A 74 14.80 -21.32 6.29
CA ASN A 74 14.81 -20.41 7.44
C ASN A 74 14.91 -18.97 6.96
N GLY A 75 14.49 -18.02 7.80
CA GLY A 75 14.61 -16.60 7.54
C GLY A 75 13.31 -15.90 7.17
N ALA A 76 13.19 -14.64 7.58
CA ALA A 76 12.06 -13.74 7.35
C ALA A 76 11.91 -13.30 5.88
N SER A 77 12.89 -13.60 5.05
CA SER A 77 13.10 -12.98 3.73
C SER A 77 11.93 -13.13 2.76
N ALA A 78 11.19 -14.24 2.76
CA ALA A 78 9.99 -14.38 1.92
C ALA A 78 8.91 -13.35 2.27
N GLY A 79 8.69 -13.09 3.56
CA GLY A 79 7.79 -12.04 4.03
C GLY A 79 8.32 -10.64 3.70
N VAL A 80 9.64 -10.43 3.81
CA VAL A 80 10.31 -9.18 3.43
C VAL A 80 10.18 -8.93 1.93
N PHE A 81 10.40 -9.95 1.08
CA PHE A 81 10.21 -9.86 -0.37
C PHE A 81 8.77 -9.48 -0.73
N ALA A 82 7.77 -10.02 -0.02
CA ALA A 82 6.39 -9.63 -0.22
C ALA A 82 6.18 -8.13 0.03
N ILE A 83 6.78 -7.57 1.09
CA ILE A 83 6.69 -6.14 1.41
C ILE A 83 7.42 -5.29 0.37
N VAL A 84 8.64 -5.67 -0.03
CA VAL A 84 9.44 -4.95 -1.03
C VAL A 84 8.73 -4.88 -2.38
N VAL A 85 8.20 -6.02 -2.85
CA VAL A 85 7.50 -6.08 -4.15
C VAL A 85 6.15 -5.38 -4.08
N ALA A 86 5.40 -5.48 -2.98
CA ALA A 86 4.18 -4.73 -2.78
C ALA A 86 4.43 -3.22 -2.81
N ALA A 87 5.48 -2.74 -2.12
CA ALA A 87 5.86 -1.33 -2.14
C ALA A 87 6.18 -0.84 -3.57
N ALA A 88 6.94 -1.64 -4.33
CA ALA A 88 7.26 -1.34 -5.73
C ALA A 88 6.04 -1.38 -6.65
N THR A 89 5.06 -2.24 -6.36
CA THR A 89 3.81 -2.34 -7.13
C THR A 89 2.86 -1.17 -6.84
N ILE A 90 2.77 -0.75 -5.57
CA ILE A 90 1.88 0.33 -5.12
C ILE A 90 2.44 1.70 -5.51
N LYS A 91 3.76 1.91 -5.36
CA LYS A 91 4.44 3.19 -5.60
C LYS A 91 5.72 3.01 -6.41
N PRO A 92 5.65 2.58 -7.68
CA PRO A 92 6.82 2.21 -8.49
C PRO A 92 7.83 3.35 -8.68
N SER A 93 7.38 4.59 -8.69
CA SER A 93 8.22 5.78 -8.87
C SER A 93 8.76 6.36 -7.56
N TYR A 94 8.44 5.76 -6.41
CA TYR A 94 9.01 6.21 -5.14
C TYR A 94 10.53 6.09 -5.17
N ARG A 95 11.23 7.16 -4.77
CA ARG A 95 12.70 7.21 -4.79
C ARG A 95 13.28 6.91 -3.41
N VAL A 96 14.22 5.99 -3.37
CA VAL A 96 15.01 5.66 -2.18
C VAL A 96 16.43 6.18 -2.40
N HIS A 97 16.94 6.98 -1.47
CA HIS A 97 18.32 7.45 -1.52
C HIS A 97 19.27 6.35 -1.06
N LEU A 98 20.06 5.83 -2.00
CA LEU A 98 21.10 4.85 -1.74
C LEU A 98 22.45 5.57 -1.66
N PHE A 99 23.23 5.29 -0.61
CA PHE A 99 24.52 5.96 -0.31
C PHE A 99 25.47 6.01 -1.51
N LEU A 100 25.58 4.91 -2.29
CA LEU A 100 26.50 4.81 -3.41
C LEU A 100 25.88 5.16 -4.78
N PHE A 101 24.56 5.06 -4.91
CA PHE A 101 23.86 5.14 -6.20
C PHE A 101 22.92 6.34 -6.30
N GLY A 102 22.81 7.15 -5.23
CA GLY A 102 21.89 8.28 -5.19
C GLY A 102 20.42 7.83 -5.16
N ASP A 103 19.56 8.60 -5.81
CA ASP A 103 18.10 8.38 -5.80
C ASP A 103 17.68 7.32 -6.83
N VAL A 104 17.34 6.14 -6.35
CA VAL A 104 16.90 5.00 -7.16
C VAL A 104 15.41 4.75 -6.95
N GLN A 105 14.66 4.53 -8.02
CA GLN A 105 13.24 4.18 -7.92
C GLN A 105 13.08 2.76 -7.36
N ILE A 106 12.14 2.59 -6.42
CA ILE A 106 11.90 1.34 -5.69
C ILE A 106 11.62 0.15 -6.63
N LYS A 107 11.02 0.39 -7.79
CA LYS A 107 10.77 -0.65 -8.80
C LYS A 107 12.05 -1.31 -9.30
N TYR A 108 13.15 -0.55 -9.45
CA TYR A 108 14.43 -1.10 -9.91
C TYR A 108 15.11 -1.91 -8.82
N ILE A 109 15.00 -1.48 -7.56
CA ILE A 109 15.50 -2.22 -6.40
C ILE A 109 14.76 -3.56 -6.29
N SER A 110 13.44 -3.52 -6.35
CA SER A 110 12.58 -4.71 -6.29
C SER A 110 12.87 -5.67 -7.46
N ALA A 111 12.96 -5.14 -8.69
CA ALA A 111 13.26 -5.94 -9.88
C ALA A 111 14.63 -6.62 -9.76
N PHE A 112 15.66 -5.90 -9.29
CA PHE A 112 16.97 -6.47 -9.05
C PHE A 112 16.91 -7.66 -8.09
N TYR A 113 16.25 -7.53 -6.94
CA TYR A 113 16.14 -8.61 -5.96
C TYR A 113 15.37 -9.83 -6.49
N VAL A 114 14.29 -9.60 -7.23
CA VAL A 114 13.49 -10.69 -7.84
C VAL A 114 14.30 -11.41 -8.91
N ILE A 115 14.97 -10.67 -9.81
CA ILE A 115 15.82 -11.24 -10.86
C ILE A 115 17.00 -12.00 -10.24
N TRP A 116 17.67 -11.42 -9.24
CA TRP A 116 18.75 -12.10 -8.55
C TRP A 116 18.31 -13.41 -7.91
N SER A 117 17.19 -13.40 -7.16
CA SER A 117 16.63 -14.63 -6.58
C SER A 117 16.24 -15.65 -7.64
N PHE A 118 15.75 -15.22 -8.81
CA PHE A 118 15.45 -16.12 -9.91
C PHE A 118 16.70 -16.80 -10.46
N ILE A 119 17.78 -16.06 -10.70
CA ILE A 119 19.05 -16.59 -11.17
C ILE A 119 19.62 -17.60 -10.17
N GLU A 120 19.56 -17.28 -8.88
CA GLU A 120 20.11 -18.08 -7.78
C GLU A 120 19.21 -19.29 -7.39
N THR A 121 18.15 -19.59 -8.13
CA THR A 121 17.29 -20.77 -7.85
C THR A 121 18.01 -22.10 -8.03
N THR A 122 19.13 -22.12 -8.75
CA THR A 122 20.00 -23.29 -8.92
C THR A 122 21.29 -23.23 -8.07
N GLY A 123 21.50 -22.13 -7.35
CA GLY A 123 22.66 -21.89 -6.51
C GLY A 123 22.66 -22.63 -5.16
N SER A 124 23.52 -22.22 -4.27
CA SER A 124 23.68 -22.83 -2.94
C SER A 124 22.43 -22.72 -2.07
N ASN A 125 21.74 -21.57 -2.13
CA ASN A 125 20.49 -21.31 -1.40
C ASN A 125 19.25 -21.41 -2.31
N ALA A 126 19.20 -22.41 -3.17
CA ALA A 126 18.10 -22.59 -4.13
C ALA A 126 16.70 -22.58 -3.48
N GLY A 127 16.54 -23.26 -2.33
CA GLY A 127 15.28 -23.30 -1.60
C GLY A 127 14.84 -21.94 -1.07
N GLY A 128 15.77 -21.17 -0.47
CA GLY A 128 15.51 -19.82 0.00
C GLY A 128 15.11 -18.88 -1.14
N ASN A 129 15.79 -18.97 -2.29
CA ASN A 129 15.49 -18.15 -3.46
C ASN A 129 14.10 -18.46 -4.06
N ILE A 130 13.68 -19.71 -4.05
CA ILE A 130 12.30 -20.09 -4.43
C ILE A 130 11.29 -19.50 -3.45
N ALA A 131 11.55 -19.54 -2.16
CA ALA A 131 10.68 -18.92 -1.16
C ALA A 131 10.59 -17.40 -1.34
N HIS A 132 11.70 -16.74 -1.72
CA HIS A 132 11.69 -15.30 -2.08
C HIS A 132 10.73 -15.02 -3.25
N LEU A 133 10.77 -15.83 -4.31
CA LEU A 133 9.87 -15.67 -5.45
C LEU A 133 8.41 -15.91 -5.08
N GLY A 134 8.12 -16.87 -4.19
CA GLY A 134 6.78 -17.07 -3.64
C GLY A 134 6.28 -15.85 -2.86
N GLY A 135 7.14 -15.29 -2.00
CA GLY A 135 6.86 -14.04 -1.29
C GLY A 135 6.66 -12.86 -2.24
N ALA A 136 7.54 -12.71 -3.25
CA ALA A 136 7.45 -11.68 -4.28
C ALA A 136 6.12 -11.73 -5.05
N LEU A 137 5.69 -12.93 -5.46
CA LEU A 137 4.40 -13.12 -6.12
C LEU A 137 3.23 -12.67 -5.23
N MET A 138 3.26 -13.04 -3.95
CA MET A 138 2.23 -12.61 -2.98
C MET A 138 2.20 -11.08 -2.84
N GLY A 139 3.38 -10.45 -2.75
CA GLY A 139 3.52 -9.00 -2.68
C GLY A 139 2.99 -8.29 -3.93
N PHE A 140 3.30 -8.82 -5.11
CA PHE A 140 2.79 -8.31 -6.39
C PHE A 140 1.27 -8.40 -6.46
N LEU A 141 0.69 -9.56 -6.17
CA LEU A 141 -0.76 -9.77 -6.18
C LEU A 141 -1.45 -8.83 -5.19
N PHE A 142 -0.92 -8.72 -3.98
CA PHE A 142 -1.45 -7.80 -2.98
C PHE A 142 -1.45 -6.35 -3.48
N GLY A 143 -0.32 -5.85 -3.99
CA GLY A 143 -0.20 -4.49 -4.52
C GLY A 143 -1.09 -4.26 -5.74
N TYR A 144 -1.18 -5.24 -6.64
CA TYR A 144 -2.02 -5.18 -7.83
C TYR A 144 -3.51 -5.07 -7.49
N PHE A 145 -4.00 -5.90 -6.56
CA PHE A 145 -5.40 -5.85 -6.15
C PHE A 145 -5.73 -4.59 -5.34
N LEU A 146 -4.77 -4.09 -4.54
CA LEU A 146 -4.95 -2.85 -3.80
C LEU A 146 -5.01 -1.62 -4.72
N ASN A 147 -4.20 -1.61 -5.80
CA ASN A 147 -4.19 -0.52 -6.78
C ASN A 147 -5.34 -0.56 -7.78
N LYS A 148 -6.17 -1.61 -7.77
CA LYS A 148 -7.39 -1.57 -8.57
C LYS A 148 -8.27 -0.42 -8.04
N PRO A 149 -8.55 0.60 -8.85
CA PRO A 149 -9.43 1.67 -8.43
C PRO A 149 -10.76 1.05 -8.03
N GLU A 150 -11.16 1.24 -6.79
CA GLU A 150 -12.56 1.02 -6.39
C GLU A 150 -13.39 2.05 -7.16
N LYS A 151 -13.82 1.69 -8.35
CA LYS A 151 -14.58 2.57 -9.27
C LYS A 151 -15.89 3.12 -8.66
N LYS A 152 -16.32 2.63 -7.49
CA LYS A 152 -17.60 3.01 -6.88
C LYS A 152 -17.51 4.06 -5.77
N GLN A 153 -16.44 4.14 -4.99
CA GLN A 153 -16.46 5.06 -3.82
C GLN A 153 -16.01 6.48 -4.16
N VAL A 154 -15.04 6.65 -5.05
CA VAL A 154 -14.58 7.99 -5.44
C VAL A 154 -15.64 8.71 -6.27
N PHE A 155 -16.29 7.99 -7.21
CA PHE A 155 -17.31 8.59 -8.08
C PHE A 155 -18.57 9.05 -7.31
N ILE A 156 -19.04 8.24 -6.33
CA ILE A 156 -20.20 8.61 -5.52
C ILE A 156 -19.87 9.77 -4.56
N ARG A 157 -18.61 9.88 -4.11
CA ARG A 157 -18.16 10.94 -3.22
C ARG A 157 -18.00 12.27 -3.96
N GLU A 158 -17.44 12.25 -5.18
CA GLU A 158 -17.32 13.43 -6.04
C GLU A 158 -18.68 13.91 -6.56
N GLU A 159 -19.56 13.01 -7.00
CA GLU A 159 -20.92 13.39 -7.38
C GLU A 159 -21.73 13.99 -6.23
N LYS A 160 -21.65 13.42 -5.02
CA LYS A 160 -22.30 13.99 -3.84
C LYS A 160 -21.71 15.34 -3.45
N VAL A 161 -20.40 15.50 -3.49
CA VAL A 161 -19.76 16.79 -3.20
C VAL A 161 -20.12 17.80 -4.28
N PHE A 162 -20.06 17.42 -5.56
CA PHE A 162 -20.43 18.27 -6.68
C PHE A 162 -21.91 18.68 -6.62
N SER A 163 -22.83 17.77 -6.31
CA SER A 163 -24.26 18.09 -6.17
C SER A 163 -24.54 19.03 -4.98
N VAL A 164 -23.88 18.80 -3.84
CA VAL A 164 -24.02 19.68 -2.65
C VAL A 164 -23.44 21.08 -2.93
N VAL A 165 -22.29 21.16 -3.60
CA VAL A 165 -21.68 22.45 -4.00
C VAL A 165 -22.56 23.18 -5.01
N HIS A 166 -23.08 22.49 -6.01
CA HIS A 166 -23.92 23.11 -7.04
C HIS A 166 -25.27 23.59 -6.51
N VAL A 167 -25.90 22.83 -5.61
CA VAL A 167 -27.12 23.25 -4.91
C VAL A 167 -26.85 24.45 -4.00
N ALA A 168 -25.72 24.47 -3.29
CA ALA A 168 -25.32 25.60 -2.45
C ALA A 168 -25.06 26.86 -3.28
N GLN A 169 -24.34 26.75 -4.42
CA GLN A 169 -24.11 27.88 -5.33
C GLN A 169 -25.39 28.44 -5.96
N LYS A 170 -26.32 27.58 -6.40
CA LYS A 170 -27.61 27.99 -6.96
C LYS A 170 -28.44 28.74 -5.93
N LYS A 171 -28.32 28.37 -4.65
CA LYS A 171 -29.06 28.99 -3.57
C LYS A 171 -28.47 30.33 -3.12
N VAL A 172 -27.15 30.50 -3.16
CA VAL A 172 -26.52 31.81 -2.97
C VAL A 172 -27.09 32.78 -4.01
N GLN A 173 -27.24 32.34 -5.25
CA GLN A 173 -27.78 33.14 -6.35
C GLN A 173 -29.29 33.47 -6.22
N GLU A 174 -30.09 32.61 -5.51
CA GLU A 174 -31.52 32.83 -5.23
C GLU A 174 -31.77 33.69 -3.98
N LEU A 175 -30.81 33.76 -3.04
CA LEU A 175 -30.91 34.54 -1.81
C LEU A 175 -30.55 36.03 -2.01
N THR A 176 -30.01 36.42 -3.17
CA THR A 176 -29.66 37.82 -3.53
C THR A 176 -30.87 38.74 -3.77
N THR A 177 -32.03 38.42 -3.21
CA THR A 177 -33.24 39.23 -3.34
C THR A 177 -33.68 39.94 -2.07
N ASP A 178 -32.97 39.80 -0.90
CA ASP A 178 -33.35 40.46 0.36
C ASP A 178 -32.12 41.08 1.08
N PRO A 179 -31.94 42.44 1.06
CA PRO A 179 -30.63 43.08 1.27
C PRO A 179 -30.05 43.12 2.69
N GLU A 180 -30.82 42.86 3.75
CA GLU A 180 -30.36 43.13 5.12
C GLU A 180 -29.93 41.94 5.99
N LYS A 181 -30.10 40.69 5.49
CA LYS A 181 -29.63 39.45 6.17
C LYS A 181 -28.60 38.67 5.41
N GLU A 182 -28.21 39.14 4.27
CA GLU A 182 -27.48 38.44 3.24
C GLU A 182 -25.96 38.43 3.42
N ASP A 183 -25.36 39.56 3.72
CA ASP A 183 -23.91 39.75 3.65
C ASP A 183 -23.12 38.79 4.54
N VAL A 184 -23.59 38.45 5.73
CA VAL A 184 -22.84 37.59 6.69
C VAL A 184 -22.95 36.13 6.34
N VAL A 185 -24.11 35.67 5.81
CA VAL A 185 -24.30 34.23 5.47
C VAL A 185 -23.64 33.89 4.16
N GLU A 186 -23.64 34.84 3.21
CA GLU A 186 -23.01 34.68 1.91
C GLU A 186 -21.47 34.66 2.01
N GLU A 187 -20.91 35.58 2.79
CA GLU A 187 -19.47 35.65 3.00
C GLU A 187 -18.94 34.41 3.74
N GLU A 188 -19.66 33.92 4.75
CA GLU A 188 -19.30 32.69 5.46
C GLU A 188 -19.39 31.47 4.53
N LEU A 189 -20.39 31.38 3.63
CA LEU A 189 -20.55 30.31 2.69
C LEU A 189 -19.51 30.33 1.57
N ASN A 190 -19.16 31.51 1.08
CA ASN A 190 -18.09 31.70 0.10
C ASN A 190 -16.72 31.29 0.67
N GLN A 191 -16.41 31.65 1.93
CA GLN A 191 -15.20 31.18 2.59
C GLN A 191 -15.13 29.65 2.71
N ILE A 192 -16.25 28.98 3.00
CA ILE A 192 -16.33 27.53 3.04
C ILE A 192 -16.10 26.92 1.63
N LEU A 193 -16.67 27.52 0.59
CA LEU A 193 -16.50 27.08 -0.80
C LEU A 193 -15.06 27.26 -1.29
N ASP A 194 -14.43 28.38 -0.96
CA ASP A 194 -13.01 28.65 -1.27
C ASP A 194 -12.09 27.67 -0.58
N LYS A 195 -12.40 27.33 0.67
CA LYS A 195 -11.65 26.33 1.42
C LYS A 195 -11.77 24.94 0.81
N ILE A 196 -12.94 24.56 0.26
CA ILE A 196 -13.14 23.32 -0.47
C ILE A 196 -12.30 23.32 -1.75
N SER A 197 -12.28 24.42 -2.49
CA SER A 197 -11.57 24.52 -3.78
C SER A 197 -10.05 24.43 -3.60
N THR A 198 -9.51 24.99 -2.50
CA THR A 198 -8.06 25.04 -2.24
C THR A 198 -7.54 23.84 -1.47
N SER A 199 -8.31 23.29 -0.52
CA SER A 199 -7.84 22.29 0.45
C SER A 199 -8.71 21.02 0.51
N GLY A 200 -9.75 20.93 -0.31
CA GLY A 200 -10.68 19.81 -0.38
C GLY A 200 -11.72 19.77 0.75
N TYR A 201 -12.79 19.02 0.55
CA TYR A 201 -13.91 18.88 1.49
C TYR A 201 -13.51 18.36 2.88
N GLU A 202 -12.48 17.54 2.96
CA GLU A 202 -12.02 16.97 4.24
C GLU A 202 -11.30 17.98 5.14
N SER A 203 -10.88 19.12 4.59
CA SER A 203 -10.29 20.23 5.36
C SER A 203 -11.31 21.00 6.18
N LEU A 204 -12.61 20.81 5.93
CA LEU A 204 -13.68 21.48 6.64
C LEU A 204 -13.84 20.95 8.06
N SER A 205 -14.00 21.87 9.02
CA SER A 205 -14.38 21.55 10.39
C SER A 205 -15.81 20.96 10.45
N LYS A 206 -16.15 20.31 11.58
CA LYS A 206 -17.51 19.79 11.81
C LYS A 206 -18.58 20.88 11.74
N TYR A 207 -18.24 22.11 12.11
CA TYR A 207 -19.14 23.27 12.04
C TYR A 207 -19.39 23.67 10.59
N GLU A 208 -18.34 23.84 9.78
CA GLU A 208 -18.42 24.21 8.37
C GLU A 208 -19.18 23.14 7.55
N LYS A 209 -18.93 21.84 7.80
CA LYS A 209 -19.70 20.73 7.19
C LYS A 209 -21.20 20.81 7.53
N ARG A 210 -21.57 21.16 8.78
CA ARG A 210 -22.97 21.33 9.17
C ARG A 210 -23.62 22.58 8.55
N ARG A 211 -22.88 23.67 8.41
CA ARG A 211 -23.38 24.91 7.77
C ARG A 211 -23.66 24.66 6.30
N LEU A 212 -22.73 24.05 5.59
CA LEU A 212 -22.89 23.66 4.19
C LEU A 212 -24.10 22.73 3.98
N PHE A 213 -24.26 21.73 4.85
CA PHE A 213 -25.38 20.79 4.81
C PHE A 213 -26.73 21.48 5.09
N LYS A 214 -26.81 22.39 6.08
CA LYS A 214 -28.01 23.18 6.33
C LYS A 214 -28.36 24.09 5.16
N ALA A 215 -27.36 24.70 4.52
CA ALA A 215 -27.58 25.51 3.34
C ALA A 215 -28.16 24.69 2.16
N SER A 216 -27.78 23.40 2.04
CA SER A 216 -28.30 22.51 1.01
C SER A 216 -29.70 21.94 1.28
N GLN A 217 -30.13 21.87 2.56
CA GLN A 217 -31.43 21.25 2.94
C GLN A 217 -32.61 22.24 3.09
N LYS A 218 -32.41 23.56 3.03
CA LYS A 218 -33.45 24.57 3.31
C LYS A 218 -34.46 24.74 2.12
N ASN A 219 -34.63 23.71 1.27
CA ASN A 219 -35.55 23.69 0.12
C ASN A 219 -36.45 22.45 0.11
N ASP A 220 -37.10 22.15 1.23
CA ASP A 220 -38.34 21.36 1.27
C ASP A 220 -39.42 22.12 2.06
#